data_30f2f2f4e2ae09b9e9ff11ea972f5e6a
#
_entry.id   30f2f2f4e2ae09b9e9ff11ea972f5e6a
#
_cell.length_a   1.000
_cell.length_b   1.000
_cell.length_c   1.000
_cell.angle_alpha   90.00
_cell.angle_beta   90.00
_cell.angle_gamma   90.00
#
_symmetry.space_group_name_H-M   'P 1'
#
loop_
_entity.id
_entity.type
_entity.pdbx_description
1 polymer ?
#
loop_
_entity_poly.entity_id
_entity_poly.type
_entity_poly.pdbx_seq_one_letter_code
_entity_poly.pdbx_strand_id
1 'polypeptide(L)'
;GELAEHIAQGARNSGVPLLDLKDLKARIEPGAIIREKVEIGEGAVIMMGAILNIGAVVGKRTMIDMGAVLGGRATVGDNCHIGAGAVLAGVVEPASATPVVVEDGVLVGANAVVIEGVRIGAGAVVAAGAVVTENVPPNAVVAGTPARIIKMKDARTEGKTALVDALR
;
A
#
# COMPACT_ATOMS: atom_id res chain seq x y z
N GLY A 1 21.14 -10.57 -28.52
CA GLY A 1 19.81 -11.06 -28.25
C GLY A 1 19.75 -12.13 -27.17
N GLU A 2 20.47 -13.22 -27.28
CA GLU A 2 20.38 -14.35 -26.35
C GLU A 2 20.88 -14.07 -24.92
N LEU A 3 21.84 -13.18 -24.75
CA LEU A 3 22.36 -12.83 -23.41
C LEU A 3 21.35 -12.04 -22.55
N ALA A 4 20.48 -11.25 -23.16
CA ALA A 4 19.49 -10.46 -22.44
C ALA A 4 18.35 -11.32 -21.88
N GLU A 5 18.08 -12.47 -22.48
CA GLU A 5 17.03 -13.40 -22.02
C GLU A 5 17.43 -14.18 -20.77
N HIS A 6 18.71 -14.24 -20.45
CA HIS A 6 19.23 -15.01 -19.31
C HIS A 6 19.68 -14.15 -18.12
N ILE A 7 19.58 -12.83 -18.22
CA ILE A 7 19.81 -11.95 -17.07
C ILE A 7 18.51 -11.86 -16.26
N ALA A 8 18.21 -12.92 -15.54
CA ALA A 8 17.27 -12.80 -14.45
C ALA A 8 17.94 -12.01 -13.33
N GLN A 9 17.33 -10.91 -12.91
CA GLN A 9 17.66 -10.30 -11.63
C GLN A 9 17.21 -11.26 -10.53
N GLY A 10 17.96 -12.32 -10.34
CA GLY A 10 17.74 -13.26 -9.27
C GLY A 10 18.28 -12.68 -7.97
N ALA A 11 17.45 -12.56 -6.95
CA ALA A 11 17.95 -12.36 -5.60
C ALA A 11 18.77 -13.58 -5.22
N ARG A 12 20.08 -13.43 -5.15
CA ARG A 12 20.97 -14.52 -4.70
C ARG A 12 20.78 -14.69 -3.19
N ASN A 13 20.68 -15.92 -2.73
CA ASN A 13 20.48 -16.28 -1.32
C ASN A 13 19.14 -15.79 -0.73
N SER A 14 18.11 -15.58 -1.56
CA SER A 14 16.76 -15.29 -1.10
C SER A 14 15.87 -16.52 -1.22
N GLY A 15 15.06 -16.80 -0.18
CA GLY A 15 14.07 -17.85 -0.19
C GLY A 15 12.77 -17.49 -0.95
N VAL A 16 12.63 -16.23 -1.35
CA VAL A 16 11.42 -15.73 -2.03
C VAL A 16 11.81 -14.99 -3.29
N PRO A 17 11.37 -15.46 -4.47
CA PRO A 17 11.60 -14.76 -5.74
C PRO A 17 10.90 -13.40 -5.79
N LEU A 18 11.31 -12.56 -6.74
CA LEU A 18 10.57 -11.36 -7.11
C LEU A 18 9.41 -11.70 -8.05
N LEU A 19 8.39 -10.85 -8.04
CA LEU A 19 7.25 -10.95 -8.95
C LEU A 19 7.70 -10.72 -10.40
N ASP A 20 7.20 -11.53 -11.33
CA ASP A 20 7.32 -11.25 -12.76
C ASP A 20 6.39 -10.08 -13.14
N LEU A 21 6.97 -9.01 -13.66
CA LEU A 21 6.26 -7.77 -13.95
C LEU A 21 5.79 -7.65 -15.40
N LYS A 22 6.10 -8.60 -16.28
CA LYS A 22 5.93 -8.47 -17.73
C LYS A 22 4.48 -8.23 -18.17
N ASP A 23 3.54 -8.90 -17.54
CA ASP A 23 2.13 -8.87 -17.96
C ASP A 23 1.25 -7.98 -17.07
N LEU A 24 1.85 -7.21 -16.17
CA LEU A 24 1.10 -6.33 -15.29
C LEU A 24 0.60 -5.10 -16.04
N LYS A 25 -0.70 -4.82 -15.90
CA LYS A 25 -1.32 -3.59 -16.41
C LYS A 25 -1.23 -2.46 -15.38
N ALA A 26 -0.05 -2.23 -14.85
CA ALA A 26 0.25 -1.27 -13.81
C ALA A 26 1.57 -0.55 -14.11
N ARG A 27 1.74 0.64 -13.57
CA ARG A 27 3.00 1.37 -13.67
C ARG A 27 3.88 1.02 -12.49
N ILE A 28 5.02 0.42 -12.74
CA ILE A 28 6.01 0.06 -11.72
C ILE A 28 7.27 0.89 -11.98
N GLU A 29 7.57 1.79 -11.08
CA GLU A 29 8.74 2.66 -11.20
C GLU A 29 10.02 1.93 -10.79
N PRO A 30 11.19 2.31 -11.35
CA PRO A 30 12.46 1.71 -10.99
C PRO A 30 12.75 1.79 -9.49
N GLY A 31 13.33 0.72 -8.94
CA GLY A 31 13.68 0.64 -7.52
C GLY A 31 12.56 0.14 -6.61
N ALA A 32 11.36 -0.11 -7.12
CA ALA A 32 10.35 -0.85 -6.38
C ALA A 32 10.78 -2.32 -6.22
N ILE A 33 10.61 -2.86 -5.00
CA ILE A 33 10.91 -4.27 -4.70
C ILE A 33 9.60 -4.98 -4.40
N ILE A 34 9.23 -5.91 -5.27
CA ILE A 34 7.95 -6.61 -5.20
C ILE A 34 8.24 -8.12 -5.17
N ARG A 35 7.86 -8.78 -4.10
CA ARG A 35 8.01 -10.22 -3.95
C ARG A 35 6.92 -10.98 -4.70
N GLU A 36 7.17 -12.26 -4.98
CA GLU A 36 6.17 -13.12 -5.61
C GLU A 36 4.88 -13.21 -4.77
N LYS A 37 3.79 -13.65 -5.40
CA LYS A 37 2.44 -13.70 -4.80
C LYS A 37 1.89 -12.35 -4.35
N VAL A 38 2.49 -11.24 -4.74
CA VAL A 38 1.87 -9.93 -4.64
C VAL A 38 0.88 -9.79 -5.80
N GLU A 39 -0.32 -9.29 -5.49
CA GLU A 39 -1.34 -8.99 -6.49
C GLU A 39 -1.40 -7.48 -6.71
N ILE A 40 -1.37 -7.06 -7.98
CA ILE A 40 -1.42 -5.65 -8.35
C ILE A 40 -2.52 -5.44 -9.38
N GLY A 41 -3.50 -4.62 -9.03
CA GLY A 41 -4.65 -4.31 -9.86
C GLY A 41 -4.31 -3.41 -11.06
N GLU A 42 -5.17 -3.45 -12.07
CA GLU A 42 -5.04 -2.64 -13.28
C GLU A 42 -5.02 -1.14 -12.95
N GLY A 43 -4.12 -0.40 -13.59
CA GLY A 43 -3.97 1.05 -13.38
C GLY A 43 -3.32 1.43 -12.05
N ALA A 44 -2.87 0.48 -11.25
CA ALA A 44 -2.11 0.78 -10.05
C ALA A 44 -0.75 1.42 -10.39
N VAL A 45 -0.21 2.18 -9.44
CA VAL A 45 1.09 2.82 -9.56
C VAL A 45 1.93 2.46 -8.33
N ILE A 46 3.06 1.84 -8.57
CA ILE A 46 4.05 1.52 -7.52
C ILE A 46 5.27 2.40 -7.76
N MET A 47 5.53 3.31 -6.83
CA MET A 47 6.58 4.30 -6.96
C MET A 47 7.94 3.78 -6.52
N MET A 48 8.98 4.57 -6.80
CA MET A 48 10.37 4.24 -6.52
C MET A 48 10.59 3.90 -5.05
N GLY A 49 11.31 2.84 -4.79
CA GLY A 49 11.67 2.43 -3.42
C GLY A 49 10.54 1.83 -2.60
N ALA A 50 9.33 1.68 -3.16
CA ALA A 50 8.27 0.96 -2.47
C ALA A 50 8.64 -0.52 -2.31
N ILE A 51 8.27 -1.10 -1.17
CA ILE A 51 8.58 -2.50 -0.83
C ILE A 51 7.27 -3.22 -0.54
N LEU A 52 6.97 -4.23 -1.36
CA LEU A 52 5.78 -5.06 -1.22
C LEU A 52 6.19 -6.49 -0.89
N ASN A 53 5.85 -6.93 0.32
CA ASN A 53 6.20 -8.26 0.79
C ASN A 53 5.20 -9.30 0.29
N ILE A 54 5.57 -10.57 0.41
CA ILE A 54 4.82 -11.73 -0.10
C ILE A 54 3.35 -11.68 0.28
N GLY A 55 2.46 -11.91 -0.69
CA GLY A 55 1.02 -11.97 -0.48
C GLY A 55 0.34 -10.62 -0.23
N ALA A 56 1.05 -9.49 -0.34
CA ALA A 56 0.40 -8.19 -0.30
C ALA A 56 -0.52 -8.01 -1.53
N VAL A 57 -1.60 -7.25 -1.35
CA VAL A 57 -2.58 -6.97 -2.40
C VAL A 57 -2.73 -5.47 -2.57
N VAL A 58 -2.65 -5.01 -3.81
CA VAL A 58 -2.89 -3.62 -4.21
C VAL A 58 -4.03 -3.58 -5.21
N GLY A 59 -5.09 -2.88 -4.88
CA GLY A 59 -6.27 -2.74 -5.72
C GLY A 59 -6.05 -1.87 -6.95
N LYS A 60 -7.08 -1.83 -7.80
CA LYS A 60 -7.06 -1.07 -9.06
C LYS A 60 -6.89 0.43 -8.80
N ARG A 61 -6.10 1.10 -9.65
CA ARG A 61 -5.90 2.56 -9.61
C ARG A 61 -5.38 3.07 -8.25
N THR A 62 -4.82 2.19 -7.45
CA THR A 62 -4.20 2.52 -6.16
C THR A 62 -2.74 2.92 -6.37
N MET A 63 -2.31 3.98 -5.69
CA MET A 63 -0.92 4.41 -5.67
C MET A 63 -0.24 3.98 -4.36
N ILE A 64 0.87 3.30 -4.49
CA ILE A 64 1.82 3.04 -3.41
C ILE A 64 3.02 3.97 -3.64
N ASP A 65 3.11 5.01 -2.82
CA ASP A 65 4.05 6.11 -3.04
C ASP A 65 5.49 5.73 -2.62
N MET A 66 6.42 6.65 -2.86
CA MET A 66 7.86 6.42 -2.70
C MET A 66 8.23 5.90 -1.31
N GLY A 67 8.96 4.80 -1.28
CA GLY A 67 9.47 4.22 -0.04
C GLY A 67 8.41 3.66 0.92
N ALA A 68 7.15 3.57 0.50
CA ALA A 68 6.12 2.94 1.32
C ALA A 68 6.38 1.43 1.45
N VAL A 69 5.99 0.86 2.58
CA VAL A 69 6.21 -0.55 2.89
C VAL A 69 4.88 -1.24 3.15
N LEU A 70 4.57 -2.25 2.36
CA LEU A 70 3.49 -3.18 2.60
C LEU A 70 4.09 -4.49 3.14
N GLY A 71 3.81 -4.76 4.40
CA GLY A 71 4.19 -6.01 5.04
C GLY A 71 3.46 -7.21 4.44
N GLY A 72 3.87 -8.40 4.81
CA GLY A 72 3.29 -9.64 4.26
C GLY A 72 1.77 -9.67 4.41
N ARG A 73 1.06 -9.99 3.32
CA ARG A 73 -0.41 -10.09 3.25
C ARG A 73 -1.18 -8.78 3.51
N ALA A 74 -0.51 -7.64 3.69
CA ALA A 74 -1.20 -6.36 3.80
C ALA A 74 -2.06 -6.12 2.54
N THR A 75 -3.31 -5.75 2.73
CA THR A 75 -4.28 -5.60 1.64
C THR A 75 -4.73 -4.15 1.52
N VAL A 76 -4.63 -3.60 0.32
CA VAL A 76 -5.09 -2.26 -0.02
C VAL A 76 -6.12 -2.36 -1.14
N GLY A 77 -7.28 -1.77 -0.93
CA GLY A 77 -8.37 -1.74 -1.90
C GLY A 77 -8.12 -0.84 -3.10
N ASP A 78 -9.20 -0.57 -3.83
CA ASP A 78 -9.18 0.23 -5.06
C ASP A 78 -9.14 1.74 -4.76
N ASN A 79 -8.59 2.53 -5.69
CA ASN A 79 -8.57 3.99 -5.63
C ASN A 79 -8.00 4.56 -4.32
N CYS A 80 -7.03 3.89 -3.73
CA CYS A 80 -6.32 4.33 -2.54
C CYS A 80 -5.06 5.13 -2.90
N HIS A 81 -4.58 5.87 -1.91
CA HIS A 81 -3.24 6.45 -1.94
C HIS A 81 -2.53 6.13 -0.63
N ILE A 82 -1.48 5.34 -0.70
CA ILE A 82 -0.59 5.06 0.42
C ILE A 82 0.62 5.98 0.30
N GLY A 83 0.69 6.96 1.17
CA GLY A 83 1.66 8.06 1.10
C GLY A 83 3.11 7.62 1.28
N ALA A 84 4.02 8.48 0.85
CA ALA A 84 5.45 8.22 0.88
C ALA A 84 5.93 7.81 2.28
N GLY A 85 6.73 6.76 2.37
CA GLY A 85 7.27 6.26 3.63
C GLY A 85 6.25 5.68 4.60
N ALA A 86 4.97 5.55 4.23
CA ALA A 86 3.99 4.91 5.08
C ALA A 86 4.28 3.41 5.23
N VAL A 87 3.96 2.85 6.39
CA VAL A 87 4.16 1.44 6.71
C VAL A 87 2.83 0.79 7.06
N LEU A 88 2.42 -0.18 6.26
CA LEU A 88 1.34 -1.10 6.60
C LEU A 88 1.96 -2.38 7.13
N ALA A 89 1.83 -2.62 8.43
CA ALA A 89 2.43 -3.79 9.06
C ALA A 89 1.85 -5.07 8.47
N GLY A 90 2.71 -6.04 8.26
CA GLY A 90 2.32 -7.33 7.73
C GLY A 90 2.33 -8.40 8.79
N VAL A 91 1.59 -9.46 8.54
CA VAL A 91 1.65 -10.68 9.33
C VAL A 91 1.76 -11.88 8.39
N VAL A 92 2.86 -12.59 8.52
CA VAL A 92 3.07 -13.87 7.81
C VAL A 92 2.89 -15.03 8.79
N GLU A 93 3.34 -14.84 10.01
CA GLU A 93 3.28 -15.84 11.08
C GLU A 93 2.65 -15.25 12.35
N PRO A 94 1.70 -15.94 12.96
CA PRO A 94 1.02 -17.14 12.47
C PRO A 94 0.08 -16.83 11.27
N ALA A 95 -0.15 -17.81 10.41
CA ALA A 95 -1.01 -17.64 9.24
C ALA A 95 -2.46 -17.24 9.58
N SER A 96 -2.90 -17.50 10.81
CA SER A 96 -4.21 -17.11 11.34
C SER A 96 -4.29 -15.64 11.75
N ALA A 97 -3.16 -14.95 11.90
CA ALA A 97 -3.17 -13.54 12.27
C ALA A 97 -3.74 -12.67 11.14
N THR A 98 -4.46 -11.63 11.52
CA THR A 98 -5.11 -10.71 10.58
C THR A 98 -4.09 -9.67 10.08
N PRO A 99 -3.86 -9.56 8.77
CA PRO A 99 -3.03 -8.49 8.22
C PRO A 99 -3.73 -7.13 8.32
N VAL A 100 -3.00 -6.06 8.00
CA VAL A 100 -3.63 -4.76 7.75
C VAL A 100 -4.56 -4.84 6.54
N VAL A 101 -5.75 -4.28 6.67
CA VAL A 101 -6.72 -4.14 5.57
C VAL A 101 -7.08 -2.67 5.42
N VAL A 102 -6.79 -2.12 4.26
CA VAL A 102 -7.19 -0.77 3.84
C VAL A 102 -8.27 -0.91 2.78
N GLU A 103 -9.47 -0.42 3.08
CA GLU A 103 -10.61 -0.48 2.15
C GLU A 103 -10.50 0.58 1.05
N ASP A 104 -11.47 0.59 0.12
CA ASP A 104 -11.42 1.43 -1.06
C ASP A 104 -11.44 2.94 -0.74
N GLY A 105 -10.80 3.73 -1.59
CA GLY A 105 -10.83 5.19 -1.51
C GLY A 105 -10.14 5.80 -0.31
N VAL A 106 -9.30 5.06 0.40
CA VAL A 106 -8.56 5.52 1.58
C VAL A 106 -7.32 6.29 1.18
N LEU A 107 -7.04 7.37 1.91
CA LEU A 107 -5.75 8.05 1.86
C LEU A 107 -4.99 7.81 3.16
N VAL A 108 -3.82 7.26 3.06
CA VAL A 108 -2.84 7.14 4.16
C VAL A 108 -1.75 8.17 3.94
N GLY A 109 -1.61 9.10 4.86
CA GLY A 109 -0.63 10.19 4.78
C GLY A 109 0.81 9.69 4.89
N ALA A 110 1.74 10.53 4.44
CA ALA A 110 3.17 10.21 4.47
C ALA A 110 3.66 9.85 5.87
N ASN A 111 4.55 8.86 5.95
CA ASN A 111 5.15 8.38 7.20
C ASN A 111 4.14 7.90 8.26
N ALA A 112 2.88 7.65 7.90
CA ALA A 112 1.95 7.01 8.81
C ALA A 112 2.30 5.53 8.99
N VAL A 113 2.00 5.00 10.16
CA VAL A 113 2.17 3.57 10.48
C VAL A 113 0.82 2.98 10.86
N VAL A 114 0.47 1.86 10.24
CA VAL A 114 -0.71 1.08 10.58
C VAL A 114 -0.24 -0.27 11.09
N ILE A 115 -0.57 -0.60 12.35
CA ILE A 115 -0.13 -1.86 12.95
C ILE A 115 -0.98 -3.05 12.45
N GLU A 116 -0.46 -4.24 12.64
CA GLU A 116 -1.14 -5.49 12.25
C GLU A 116 -2.54 -5.60 12.89
N GLY A 117 -3.44 -6.25 12.19
CA GLY A 117 -4.83 -6.47 12.61
C GLY A 117 -5.76 -5.28 12.43
N VAL A 118 -5.24 -4.11 12.07
CA VAL A 118 -6.06 -2.91 11.87
C VAL A 118 -6.76 -2.92 10.52
N ARG A 119 -8.04 -2.53 10.51
CA ARG A 119 -8.84 -2.24 9.32
C ARG A 119 -9.10 -0.74 9.21
N ILE A 120 -8.76 -0.17 8.07
CA ILE A 120 -9.09 1.22 7.71
C ILE A 120 -10.33 1.20 6.81
N GLY A 121 -11.44 1.75 7.29
CA GLY A 121 -12.72 1.75 6.58
C GLY A 121 -12.70 2.63 5.32
N ALA A 122 -13.57 2.29 4.38
CA ALA A 122 -13.65 2.95 3.06
C ALA A 122 -13.73 4.48 3.16
N GLY A 123 -12.99 5.17 2.31
CA GLY A 123 -12.98 6.63 2.25
C GLY A 123 -12.32 7.33 3.45
N ALA A 124 -11.79 6.60 4.43
CA ALA A 124 -11.12 7.21 5.58
C ALA A 124 -9.81 7.90 5.17
N VAL A 125 -9.37 8.79 6.03
CA VAL A 125 -8.12 9.55 5.87
C VAL A 125 -7.26 9.37 7.13
N VAL A 126 -6.06 8.89 6.94
CA VAL A 126 -5.03 8.83 7.98
C VAL A 126 -4.07 9.99 7.77
N ALA A 127 -3.92 10.86 8.74
CA ALA A 127 -3.03 12.00 8.64
C ALA A 127 -1.56 11.57 8.59
N ALA A 128 -0.71 12.39 8.00
CA ALA A 128 0.72 12.14 7.96
C ALA A 128 1.31 11.97 9.36
N GLY A 129 2.23 11.03 9.50
CA GLY A 129 2.91 10.72 10.77
C GLY A 129 2.03 10.07 11.84
N ALA A 130 0.78 9.72 11.55
CA ALA A 130 -0.08 9.06 12.50
C ALA A 130 0.36 7.60 12.74
N VAL A 131 0.14 7.11 13.97
CA VAL A 131 0.29 5.69 14.30
C VAL A 131 -1.09 5.11 14.63
N VAL A 132 -1.62 4.32 13.71
CA VAL A 132 -2.97 3.75 13.81
C VAL A 132 -2.91 2.42 14.52
N THR A 133 -3.50 2.35 15.69
CA THR A 133 -3.50 1.18 16.59
C THR A 133 -4.87 0.52 16.73
N GLU A 134 -5.92 1.13 16.18
CA GLU A 134 -7.30 0.65 16.26
C GLU A 134 -7.98 0.81 14.91
N ASN A 135 -9.04 0.03 14.67
CA ASN A 135 -9.82 0.14 13.44
C ASN A 135 -10.35 1.56 13.24
N VAL A 136 -10.34 2.00 12.01
CA VAL A 136 -10.81 3.33 11.61
C VAL A 136 -12.15 3.18 10.88
N PRO A 137 -13.22 3.85 11.35
CA PRO A 137 -14.52 3.80 10.69
C PRO A 137 -14.46 4.40 9.27
N PRO A 138 -15.37 4.01 8.36
CA PRO A 138 -15.48 4.64 7.05
C PRO A 138 -15.62 6.16 7.16
N ASN A 139 -14.98 6.88 6.25
CA ASN A 139 -15.00 8.35 6.15
C ASN A 139 -14.50 9.11 7.41
N ALA A 140 -13.89 8.45 8.36
CA ALA A 140 -13.25 9.11 9.48
C ALA A 140 -11.88 9.68 9.09
N VAL A 141 -11.53 10.81 9.67
CA VAL A 141 -10.19 11.40 9.61
C VAL A 141 -9.52 11.16 10.96
N VAL A 142 -8.40 10.45 10.94
CA VAL A 142 -7.62 10.14 12.15
C VAL A 142 -6.24 10.79 12.09
N ALA A 143 -5.73 11.21 13.24
CA ALA A 143 -4.41 11.82 13.37
C ALA A 143 -3.79 11.51 14.74
N GLY A 144 -2.47 11.63 14.80
CA GLY A 144 -1.71 11.56 16.04
C GLY A 144 -1.10 10.18 16.32
N THR A 145 -0.44 10.11 17.47
CA THR A 145 0.24 8.91 17.99
C THR A 145 -0.12 8.73 19.46
N PRO A 146 -1.02 7.80 19.82
CA PRO A 146 -1.82 6.96 18.90
C PRO A 146 -2.88 7.80 18.15
N ALA A 147 -3.22 7.35 16.94
CA ALA A 147 -4.20 8.03 16.10
C ALA A 147 -5.60 8.03 16.76
N ARG A 148 -6.27 9.18 16.66
CA ARG A 148 -7.66 9.36 17.13
C ARG A 148 -8.49 10.03 16.05
N ILE A 149 -9.79 9.77 16.05
CA ILE A 149 -10.72 10.44 15.14
C ILE A 149 -10.76 11.93 15.52
N ILE A 150 -10.40 12.79 14.57
CA ILE A 150 -10.42 14.24 14.73
C ILE A 150 -11.67 14.87 14.11
N LYS A 151 -12.22 14.23 13.10
CA LYS A 151 -13.47 14.63 12.42
C LYS A 151 -13.95 13.54 11.48
N MET A 152 -15.14 13.72 10.94
CA MET A 152 -15.59 12.98 9.75
C MET A 152 -15.21 13.75 8.48
N LYS A 153 -15.06 13.03 7.37
CA LYS A 153 -14.75 13.61 6.06
C LYS A 153 -15.83 14.60 5.65
N ASP A 154 -15.42 15.75 5.20
CA ASP A 154 -16.26 16.84 4.70
C ASP A 154 -15.85 17.22 3.27
N ALA A 155 -16.62 18.09 2.61
CA ALA A 155 -16.35 18.53 1.24
C ALA A 155 -14.93 19.13 1.07
N ARG A 156 -14.40 19.81 2.09
CA ARG A 156 -13.03 20.36 2.07
C ARG A 156 -12.00 19.24 2.11
N THR A 157 -12.24 18.22 2.91
CA THR A 157 -11.37 17.04 3.00
C THR A 157 -11.41 16.26 1.69
N GLU A 158 -12.59 16.07 1.09
CA GLU A 158 -12.75 15.42 -0.21
C GLU A 158 -11.96 16.11 -1.29
N GLY A 159 -12.05 17.43 -1.39
CA GLY A 159 -11.27 18.19 -2.36
C GLY A 159 -9.75 18.06 -2.19
N LYS A 160 -9.27 17.87 -0.95
CA LYS A 160 -7.83 17.67 -0.66
C LYS A 160 -7.35 16.23 -0.87
N THR A 161 -8.26 15.29 -0.88
CA THR A 161 -7.94 13.86 -1.01
C THR A 161 -8.37 13.28 -2.36
N ALA A 162 -8.89 14.12 -3.26
CA ALA A 162 -9.28 13.72 -4.60
C ALA A 162 -8.11 13.15 -5.39
N LEU A 163 -8.38 12.08 -6.12
CA LEU A 163 -7.39 11.45 -6.99
C LEU A 163 -7.15 12.32 -8.23
N VAL A 164 -5.93 12.36 -8.70
CA VAL A 164 -5.55 13.00 -9.96
C VAL A 164 -5.31 11.90 -10.99
N ASP A 165 -6.24 11.72 -11.90
CA ASP A 165 -6.21 10.63 -12.89
C ASP A 165 -4.96 10.66 -13.79
N ALA A 166 -4.43 11.85 -14.08
CA ALA A 166 -3.21 11.98 -14.88
C ALA A 166 -1.95 11.37 -14.21
N LEU A 167 -2.01 11.03 -12.93
CA LEU A 167 -0.90 10.41 -12.20
C LEU A 167 -1.00 8.88 -12.14
N ARG A 168 -2.03 8.28 -12.72
CA ARG A 168 -2.32 6.84 -12.67
C ARG A 168 -2.30 6.18 -14.02
#